data_5a121bd3c4bfdcd5d25c4909a3e5d4b1
#
_entry.id   5a121bd3c4bfdcd5d25c4909a3e5d4b1
#
_cell.length_a   1.000
_cell.length_b   1.000
_cell.length_c   1.000
_cell.angle_alpha   90.00
_cell.angle_beta   90.00
_cell.angle_gamma   90.00
#
_symmetry.space_group_name_H-M   'P 1'
#
loop_
_entity.id
_entity.type
_entity.pdbx_description
1 polymer ?
#
loop_
_entity_poly.entity_id
_entity_poly.type
_entity_poly.pdbx_seq_one_letter_code
_entity_poly.pdbx_strand_id
1 'polypeptide(L)'
;MSGTGGGTGRILLVLPFDNRSNQPSLEWIREAAPEILSSRFTSAGFAPMSRADRLYALDHLGLPQQFHPSRATALKLAETLDADSIVVGSFLTDGTKIVAEARLVDVPHLRMSEAVSASGEMRDLIAVFSSLAWKLTRQLDPKFSVAEETFVAAGAGLRVDAFEQYIRGITESDQAERLRHLNAAVTLSPQFGPAWMALGREDYNGQQYEQAAVAFAKVAHDDPGSQGPDALEAGFYRGLSLVFSGDYPKAEQAFGAVARVLPLAEVVNNEGVAVSRQGHDAVALFRLAAATDPSMADYHFNLAVSLKRHGQTADALAELALCLRLHPNDSEAQALNAAWTGAAAGVQVAAGANADAEPKADPLERIARNFDAQAFRQAAQMLDEVDATRLAALTPEKRAQMLSGKAKEYLNRGLLLEADRLYLSAVATDSAVAEAHTGLAEVRERTGDGAAARNEAHAALQLAPQVDAYLVLARLDLAANHWDEALHNVRAALQIDSKSKAALELWQQIEAGGGQKK
;
A
#
# COMPACT_ATOMS: atom_id res chain seq x y z
N MET A 1 8.51 18.99 32.05
CA MET A 1 8.07 19.39 30.69
C MET A 1 7.92 18.11 29.92
N SER A 2 6.68 17.60 29.85
CA SER A 2 6.35 16.32 29.21
C SER A 2 6.08 16.61 27.75
N GLY A 3 7.02 16.24 26.88
CA GLY A 3 6.83 16.32 25.45
C GLY A 3 5.75 15.33 25.03
N THR A 4 4.68 15.84 24.47
CA THR A 4 3.70 15.09 23.71
C THR A 4 4.38 14.63 22.41
N GLY A 5 5.04 13.46 22.46
CA GLY A 5 5.59 12.82 21.28
C GLY A 5 4.45 12.38 20.37
N GLY A 6 4.25 13.08 19.25
CA GLY A 6 3.55 12.57 18.09
C GLY A 6 4.21 11.25 17.68
N GLY A 7 3.42 10.23 17.40
CA GLY A 7 3.90 8.88 17.11
C GLY A 7 4.79 8.82 15.89
N THR A 8 6.07 8.94 16.06
CA THR A 8 7.04 8.42 15.11
C THR A 8 6.81 6.92 15.05
N GLY A 9 6.42 6.42 13.89
CA GLY A 9 6.14 4.99 13.67
C GLY A 9 7.35 4.19 14.15
N ARG A 10 7.15 3.28 15.12
CA ARG A 10 8.21 2.38 15.59
C ARG A 10 8.59 1.48 14.44
N ILE A 11 9.85 1.54 14.04
CA ILE A 11 10.40 0.74 12.95
C ILE A 11 10.66 -0.67 13.48
N LEU A 12 10.08 -1.67 12.80
CA LEU A 12 10.16 -3.07 13.20
C LEU A 12 10.94 -3.89 12.18
N LEU A 13 11.92 -4.65 12.65
CA LEU A 13 12.58 -5.68 11.85
C LEU A 13 11.98 -7.06 12.20
N VAL A 14 11.25 -7.66 11.28
CA VAL A 14 10.74 -9.03 11.46
C VAL A 14 11.67 -10.00 10.76
N LEU A 15 12.30 -10.88 11.54
CA LEU A 15 13.21 -11.89 11.00
C LEU A 15 12.46 -13.16 10.59
N PRO A 16 13.03 -13.95 9.64
CA PRO A 16 12.50 -15.27 9.30
C PRO A 16 12.41 -16.16 10.53
N PHE A 17 11.30 -16.89 10.67
CA PHE A 17 11.06 -17.76 11.81
C PHE A 17 11.83 -19.08 11.68
N ASP A 18 12.36 -19.57 12.79
CA ASP A 18 13.05 -20.85 12.81
C ASP A 18 12.06 -22.02 12.70
N ASN A 19 12.26 -22.85 11.69
CA ASN A 19 11.52 -24.11 11.55
C ASN A 19 12.07 -25.17 12.52
N ARG A 20 11.31 -25.51 13.56
CA ARG A 20 11.64 -26.55 14.53
C ARG A 20 10.99 -27.90 14.20
N SER A 21 10.22 -27.96 13.13
CA SER A 21 9.66 -29.21 12.60
C SER A 21 10.63 -29.79 11.58
N ASN A 22 10.96 -31.05 11.71
CA ASN A 22 11.86 -31.73 10.77
C ASN A 22 11.19 -32.04 9.42
N GLN A 23 10.53 -31.03 8.82
CA GLN A 23 9.78 -31.13 7.56
C GLN A 23 10.27 -30.06 6.57
N PRO A 24 11.22 -30.41 5.66
CA PRO A 24 11.76 -29.45 4.68
C PRO A 24 10.71 -28.85 3.72
N SER A 25 9.61 -29.57 3.46
CA SER A 25 8.52 -29.08 2.60
C SER A 25 7.80 -27.86 3.17
N LEU A 26 7.92 -27.60 4.47
CA LEU A 26 7.30 -26.49 5.19
C LEU A 26 8.28 -25.34 5.48
N GLU A 27 9.48 -25.39 4.88
CA GLU A 27 10.50 -24.35 5.05
C GLU A 27 10.03 -22.96 4.55
N TRP A 28 9.10 -22.91 3.59
CA TRP A 28 8.50 -21.68 3.11
C TRP A 28 7.82 -20.86 4.22
N ILE A 29 7.36 -21.50 5.31
CA ILE A 29 6.73 -20.81 6.45
C ILE A 29 7.71 -19.85 7.16
N ARG A 30 9.01 -20.08 7.05
CA ARG A 30 10.03 -19.18 7.60
C ARG A 30 9.87 -17.75 7.06
N GLU A 31 9.71 -17.61 5.76
CA GLU A 31 9.49 -16.31 5.11
C GLU A 31 8.02 -15.90 5.11
N ALA A 32 7.07 -16.82 5.25
CA ALA A 32 5.66 -16.53 5.39
C ALA A 32 5.35 -15.74 6.68
N ALA A 33 6.01 -16.09 7.78
CA ALA A 33 5.79 -15.42 9.07
C ALA A 33 6.09 -13.93 9.03
N PRO A 34 7.28 -13.45 8.56
CA PRO A 34 7.55 -12.03 8.39
C PRO A 34 6.53 -11.30 7.51
N GLU A 35 6.11 -11.91 6.41
CA GLU A 35 5.14 -11.28 5.49
C GLU A 35 3.78 -11.06 6.16
N ILE A 36 3.26 -12.08 6.88
CA ILE A 36 1.99 -11.95 7.61
C ILE A 36 2.13 -10.92 8.74
N LEU A 37 3.18 -11.04 9.58
CA LEU A 37 3.37 -10.15 10.72
C LEU A 37 3.56 -8.70 10.26
N SER A 38 4.37 -8.45 9.23
CA SER A 38 4.58 -7.11 8.68
C SER A 38 3.29 -6.50 8.17
N SER A 39 2.49 -7.25 7.41
CA SER A 39 1.17 -6.79 6.97
C SER A 39 0.28 -6.39 8.16
N ARG A 40 0.26 -7.20 9.23
CA ARG A 40 -0.55 -6.91 10.43
C ARG A 40 0.01 -5.74 11.25
N PHE A 41 1.32 -5.60 11.36
CA PHE A 41 1.94 -4.44 12.03
C PHE A 41 1.69 -3.14 11.27
N THR A 42 1.76 -3.16 9.94
CA THR A 42 1.39 -1.98 9.11
C THR A 42 -0.05 -1.56 9.39
N SER A 43 -1.00 -2.50 9.38
CA SER A 43 -2.40 -2.22 9.72
C SER A 43 -2.57 -1.69 11.15
N ALA A 44 -1.70 -2.07 12.09
CA ALA A 44 -1.68 -1.54 13.46
C ALA A 44 -1.00 -0.17 13.60
N GLY A 45 -0.45 0.39 12.51
CA GLY A 45 0.19 1.72 12.51
C GLY A 45 1.68 1.70 12.86
N PHE A 46 2.35 0.53 12.72
CA PHE A 46 3.80 0.42 12.80
C PHE A 46 4.42 0.46 11.40
N ALA A 47 5.74 0.66 11.34
CA ALA A 47 6.53 0.68 10.12
C ALA A 47 7.47 -0.55 10.07
N PRO A 48 6.99 -1.74 9.67
CA PRO A 48 7.85 -2.89 9.50
C PRO A 48 8.76 -2.72 8.29
N MET A 49 10.02 -3.14 8.45
CA MET A 49 10.98 -3.18 7.35
C MET A 49 10.55 -4.23 6.32
N SER A 50 10.66 -3.87 5.04
CA SER A 50 10.32 -4.77 3.96
C SER A 50 11.33 -5.93 3.83
N ARG A 51 10.92 -6.98 3.12
CA ARG A 51 11.85 -8.06 2.75
C ARG A 51 13.05 -7.52 1.94
N ALA A 52 12.81 -6.56 1.05
CA ALA A 52 13.86 -5.94 0.24
C ALA A 52 14.89 -5.18 1.11
N ASP A 53 14.44 -4.39 2.09
CA ASP A 53 15.33 -3.69 3.03
C ASP A 53 16.16 -4.69 3.84
N ARG A 54 15.54 -5.79 4.31
CA ARG A 54 16.24 -6.86 5.03
C ARG A 54 17.32 -7.52 4.15
N LEU A 55 17.01 -7.84 2.90
CA LEU A 55 17.96 -8.44 1.97
C LEU A 55 19.09 -7.48 1.61
N TYR A 56 18.80 -6.20 1.43
CA TYR A 56 19.80 -5.16 1.24
C TYR A 56 20.78 -5.08 2.42
N ALA A 57 20.27 -5.09 3.65
CA ALA A 57 21.12 -5.06 4.84
C ALA A 57 21.98 -6.33 4.98
N LEU A 58 21.44 -7.49 4.64
CA LEU A 58 22.21 -8.75 4.61
C LEU A 58 23.36 -8.68 3.61
N ASP A 59 23.08 -8.22 2.39
CA ASP A 59 24.10 -8.06 1.35
C ASP A 59 25.18 -7.05 1.77
N HIS A 60 24.77 -5.91 2.32
CA HIS A 60 25.69 -4.88 2.83
C HIS A 60 26.62 -5.39 3.95
N LEU A 61 26.13 -6.34 4.76
CA LEU A 61 26.91 -6.96 5.82
C LEU A 61 27.67 -8.22 5.34
N GLY A 62 27.57 -8.58 4.06
CA GLY A 62 28.20 -9.77 3.49
C GLY A 62 27.63 -11.09 4.06
N LEU A 63 26.36 -11.08 4.44
CA LEU A 63 25.69 -12.25 5.05
C LEU A 63 24.82 -12.97 4.01
N PRO A 64 24.78 -14.32 4.02
CA PRO A 64 23.92 -15.06 3.11
C PRO A 64 22.44 -14.82 3.44
N GLN A 65 21.58 -14.83 2.41
CA GLN A 65 20.13 -14.62 2.58
C GLN A 65 19.47 -15.70 3.45
N GLN A 66 19.98 -16.92 3.38
CA GLN A 66 19.48 -18.07 4.16
C GLN A 66 20.44 -18.36 5.32
N PHE A 67 20.31 -17.62 6.40
CA PHE A 67 21.10 -17.89 7.59
C PHE A 67 20.23 -17.76 8.85
N HIS A 68 20.70 -18.38 9.94
CA HIS A 68 20.10 -18.24 11.26
C HIS A 68 20.89 -17.16 12.03
N PRO A 69 20.34 -15.95 12.19
CA PRO A 69 21.06 -14.87 12.83
C PRO A 69 21.32 -15.19 14.31
N SER A 70 22.57 -15.06 14.71
CA SER A 70 22.88 -14.97 16.13
C SER A 70 22.25 -13.68 16.70
N ARG A 71 22.09 -13.61 18.02
CA ARG A 71 21.60 -12.38 18.67
C ARG A 71 22.43 -11.15 18.27
N ALA A 72 23.75 -11.28 18.19
CA ALA A 72 24.64 -10.20 17.79
C ALA A 72 24.39 -9.77 16.34
N THR A 73 24.20 -10.74 15.46
CA THR A 73 23.91 -10.46 14.04
C THR A 73 22.53 -9.82 13.85
N ALA A 74 21.53 -10.28 14.60
CA ALA A 74 20.20 -9.67 14.56
C ALA A 74 20.21 -8.19 15.01
N LEU A 75 20.98 -7.89 16.08
CA LEU A 75 21.18 -6.50 16.53
C LEU A 75 21.93 -5.68 15.49
N LYS A 76 22.95 -6.25 14.83
CA LYS A 76 23.71 -5.56 13.78
C LYS A 76 22.85 -5.23 12.57
N LEU A 77 21.97 -6.16 12.16
CA LEU A 77 20.96 -5.91 11.13
C LEU A 77 20.01 -4.76 11.51
N ALA A 78 19.51 -4.78 12.75
CA ALA A 78 18.61 -3.75 13.25
C ALA A 78 19.29 -2.37 13.29
N GLU A 79 20.55 -2.30 13.72
CA GLU A 79 21.35 -1.07 13.69
C GLU A 79 21.56 -0.56 12.27
N THR A 80 21.83 -1.46 11.31
CA THR A 80 22.02 -1.10 9.89
C THR A 80 20.75 -0.53 9.27
N LEU A 81 19.58 -1.01 9.73
CA LEU A 81 18.25 -0.62 9.26
C LEU A 81 17.58 0.45 10.13
N ASP A 82 18.27 0.93 11.16
CA ASP A 82 17.72 1.89 12.15
C ASP A 82 16.37 1.42 12.76
N ALA A 83 16.28 0.12 13.04
CA ALA A 83 15.08 -0.49 13.59
C ALA A 83 15.03 -0.36 15.12
N ASP A 84 13.88 0.06 15.65
CA ASP A 84 13.64 0.20 17.09
C ASP A 84 13.47 -1.15 17.80
N SER A 85 12.87 -2.11 17.11
CA SER A 85 12.56 -3.43 17.67
C SER A 85 12.73 -4.54 16.64
N ILE A 86 13.13 -5.72 17.13
CA ILE A 86 13.24 -6.93 16.32
C ILE A 86 12.20 -7.94 16.79
N VAL A 87 11.51 -8.56 15.85
CA VAL A 87 10.68 -9.75 16.10
C VAL A 87 11.49 -10.98 15.72
N VAL A 88 11.69 -11.88 16.69
CA VAL A 88 12.32 -13.19 16.50
C VAL A 88 11.33 -14.27 16.88
N GLY A 89 11.28 -15.35 16.13
CA GLY A 89 10.31 -16.41 16.39
C GLY A 89 10.70 -17.76 15.82
N SER A 90 9.90 -18.74 16.16
CA SER A 90 10.02 -20.11 15.64
C SER A 90 8.63 -20.72 15.52
N PHE A 91 8.54 -21.76 14.71
CA PHE A 91 7.33 -22.56 14.62
C PHE A 91 7.64 -24.05 14.68
N LEU A 92 6.66 -24.80 15.16
CA LEU A 92 6.65 -26.27 15.18
C LEU A 92 5.33 -26.73 14.57
N THR A 93 5.39 -27.71 13.68
CA THR A 93 4.19 -28.30 13.08
C THR A 93 4.37 -29.80 12.86
N ASP A 94 3.27 -30.53 12.97
CA ASP A 94 3.15 -31.95 12.61
C ASP A 94 2.57 -32.15 11.19
N GLY A 95 2.31 -31.04 10.47
CA GLY A 95 1.66 -31.03 9.16
C GLY A 95 0.16 -30.79 9.22
N THR A 96 -0.49 -30.99 10.36
CA THR A 96 -1.92 -30.69 10.59
C THR A 96 -2.13 -29.51 11.51
N LYS A 97 -1.32 -29.40 12.56
CA LYS A 97 -1.34 -28.30 13.52
C LYS A 97 -0.04 -27.54 13.50
N ILE A 98 -0.12 -26.24 13.77
CA ILE A 98 1.03 -25.37 13.90
C ILE A 98 0.99 -24.66 15.25
N VAL A 99 2.15 -24.53 15.88
CA VAL A 99 2.40 -23.68 17.05
C VAL A 99 3.51 -22.71 16.67
N ALA A 100 3.24 -21.43 16.75
CA ALA A 100 4.21 -20.36 16.53
C ALA A 100 4.48 -19.62 17.84
N GLU A 101 5.74 -19.32 18.10
CA GLU A 101 6.20 -18.54 19.26
C GLU A 101 7.09 -17.40 18.78
N ALA A 102 6.92 -16.21 19.40
CA ALA A 102 7.75 -15.05 19.08
C ALA A 102 8.06 -14.21 20.31
N ARG A 103 9.09 -13.38 20.20
CA ARG A 103 9.54 -12.40 21.19
C ARG A 103 9.93 -11.11 20.50
N LEU A 104 9.79 -10.02 21.22
CA LEU A 104 10.33 -8.71 20.85
C LEU A 104 11.69 -8.50 21.46
N VAL A 105 12.61 -7.94 20.72
CA VAL A 105 13.87 -7.40 21.22
C VAL A 105 13.84 -5.89 21.05
N ASP A 106 13.83 -5.18 22.15
CA ASP A 106 13.99 -3.72 22.21
C ASP A 106 15.46 -3.41 21.93
N VAL A 107 15.74 -2.79 20.79
CA VAL A 107 17.12 -2.55 20.31
C VAL A 107 17.83 -1.51 21.19
N PRO A 108 17.26 -0.33 21.47
CA PRO A 108 17.89 0.69 22.33
C PRO A 108 18.25 0.18 23.72
N HIS A 109 17.42 -0.67 24.33
CA HIS A 109 17.60 -1.12 25.72
C HIS A 109 18.17 -2.54 25.81
N LEU A 110 18.36 -3.22 24.68
CA LEU A 110 18.83 -4.62 24.60
C LEU A 110 18.01 -5.60 25.46
N ARG A 111 16.71 -5.32 25.59
CA ARG A 111 15.77 -6.12 26.39
C ARG A 111 14.97 -7.04 25.47
N MET A 112 14.74 -8.26 25.95
CA MET A 112 13.86 -9.22 25.28
C MET A 112 12.57 -9.36 26.07
N SER A 113 11.44 -9.33 25.36
CA SER A 113 10.12 -9.54 25.97
C SER A 113 9.91 -10.98 26.40
N GLU A 114 8.85 -11.20 27.18
CA GLU A 114 8.30 -12.56 27.33
C GLU A 114 7.83 -13.10 26.00
N ALA A 115 7.91 -14.44 25.86
CA ALA A 115 7.42 -15.11 24.66
C ALA A 115 5.90 -15.06 24.60
N VAL A 116 5.39 -14.81 23.41
CA VAL A 116 3.97 -15.01 23.10
C VAL A 116 3.83 -16.15 22.10
N SER A 117 2.75 -16.90 22.21
CA SER A 117 2.48 -18.04 21.33
C SER A 117 1.07 -18.00 20.78
N ALA A 118 0.90 -18.59 19.59
CA ALA A 118 -0.38 -18.86 18.97
C ALA A 118 -0.35 -20.24 18.33
N SER A 119 -1.49 -20.93 18.28
CA SER A 119 -1.60 -22.26 17.71
C SER A 119 -2.93 -22.45 17.01
N GLY A 120 -2.96 -23.35 16.03
CA GLY A 120 -4.17 -23.67 15.27
C GLY A 120 -3.91 -24.76 14.25
N GLU A 121 -4.85 -24.96 13.33
CA GLU A 121 -4.67 -25.89 12.22
C GLU A 121 -3.83 -25.23 11.10
N MET A 122 -3.12 -26.05 10.31
CA MET A 122 -2.30 -25.56 9.18
C MET A 122 -3.12 -24.79 8.15
N ARG A 123 -4.39 -25.16 7.95
CA ARG A 123 -5.29 -24.41 7.06
C ARG A 123 -5.59 -22.99 7.55
N ASP A 124 -5.40 -22.74 8.85
CA ASP A 124 -5.64 -21.46 9.50
C ASP A 124 -4.32 -20.70 9.78
N LEU A 125 -3.23 -21.07 9.09
CA LEU A 125 -1.87 -20.53 9.29
C LEU A 125 -1.87 -19.00 9.35
N ILE A 126 -2.57 -18.34 8.44
CA ILE A 126 -2.62 -16.86 8.38
C ILE A 126 -3.28 -16.30 9.65
N ALA A 127 -4.36 -16.95 10.14
CA ALA A 127 -5.02 -16.55 11.38
C ALA A 127 -4.12 -16.78 12.61
N VAL A 128 -3.38 -17.87 12.64
CA VAL A 128 -2.41 -18.17 13.72
C VAL A 128 -1.33 -17.10 13.81
N PHE A 129 -0.70 -16.72 12.68
CA PHE A 129 0.30 -15.66 12.69
C PHE A 129 -0.33 -14.26 12.91
N SER A 130 -1.57 -14.04 12.49
CA SER A 130 -2.30 -12.79 12.81
C SER A 130 -2.60 -12.66 14.31
N SER A 131 -2.98 -13.75 14.98
CA SER A 131 -3.13 -13.81 16.46
C SER A 131 -1.79 -13.53 17.16
N LEU A 132 -0.71 -14.12 16.67
CA LEU A 132 0.64 -13.86 17.18
C LEU A 132 1.01 -12.38 17.03
N ALA A 133 0.75 -11.78 15.86
CA ALA A 133 0.97 -10.37 15.60
C ALA A 133 0.17 -9.47 16.55
N TRP A 134 -1.10 -9.81 16.83
CA TRP A 134 -1.92 -9.07 17.78
C TRP A 134 -1.32 -9.07 19.19
N LYS A 135 -0.86 -10.22 19.68
CA LYS A 135 -0.21 -10.34 20.99
C LYS A 135 1.08 -9.49 21.07
N LEU A 136 1.90 -9.53 20.01
CA LEU A 136 3.10 -8.70 19.90
C LEU A 136 2.76 -7.21 19.83
N THR A 137 1.73 -6.83 19.07
CA THR A 137 1.24 -5.45 18.97
C THR A 137 0.86 -4.89 20.34
N ARG A 138 0.18 -5.69 21.17
CA ARG A 138 -0.16 -5.28 22.55
C ARG A 138 1.04 -5.16 23.49
N GLN A 139 2.13 -5.89 23.22
CA GLN A 139 3.39 -5.67 23.95
C GLN A 139 4.09 -4.38 23.51
N LEU A 140 4.02 -4.06 22.21
CA LEU A 140 4.59 -2.83 21.62
C LEU A 140 3.78 -1.59 22.03
N ASP A 141 2.47 -1.69 22.00
CA ASP A 141 1.54 -0.64 22.39
C ASP A 141 0.46 -1.20 23.35
N PRO A 142 0.65 -1.04 24.66
CA PRO A 142 -0.37 -1.47 25.64
C PRO A 142 -1.72 -0.76 25.52
N LYS A 143 -1.80 0.36 24.79
CA LYS A 143 -3.04 1.08 24.53
C LYS A 143 -3.79 0.57 23.29
N PHE A 144 -3.20 -0.38 22.55
CA PHE A 144 -3.86 -0.96 21.38
C PHE A 144 -5.14 -1.67 21.80
N SER A 145 -6.29 -1.14 21.37
CA SER A 145 -7.63 -1.50 21.86
C SER A 145 -8.44 -2.37 20.90
N VAL A 146 -7.90 -2.65 19.70
CA VAL A 146 -8.58 -3.50 18.71
C VAL A 146 -8.70 -4.92 19.26
N ALA A 147 -9.89 -5.51 19.21
CA ALA A 147 -10.13 -6.88 19.63
C ALA A 147 -9.35 -7.88 18.75
N GLU A 148 -8.94 -9.02 19.33
CA GLU A 148 -8.16 -10.04 18.61
C GLU A 148 -8.94 -10.57 17.40
N GLU A 149 -10.23 -10.82 17.55
CA GLU A 149 -11.13 -11.33 16.52
C GLU A 149 -11.16 -10.38 15.30
N THR A 150 -11.29 -9.07 15.55
CA THR A 150 -11.28 -8.04 14.50
C THR A 150 -9.92 -8.00 13.80
N PHE A 151 -8.85 -8.05 14.57
CA PHE A 151 -7.48 -8.01 14.04
C PHE A 151 -7.18 -9.22 13.16
N VAL A 152 -7.58 -10.40 13.58
CA VAL A 152 -7.40 -11.65 12.84
C VAL A 152 -8.30 -11.69 11.60
N ALA A 153 -9.56 -11.26 11.73
CA ALA A 153 -10.52 -11.25 10.62
C ALA A 153 -10.12 -10.34 9.45
N ALA A 154 -9.36 -9.26 9.71
CA ALA A 154 -8.84 -8.40 8.66
C ALA A 154 -7.89 -9.11 7.66
N GLY A 155 -7.34 -10.27 8.03
CA GLY A 155 -6.57 -11.15 7.14
C GLY A 155 -7.37 -12.34 6.59
N ALA A 156 -8.66 -12.44 6.92
CA ALA A 156 -9.49 -13.56 6.49
C ALA A 156 -9.78 -13.51 4.98
N GLY A 157 -9.94 -14.69 4.39
CA GLY A 157 -10.27 -14.84 2.97
C GLY A 157 -9.08 -15.13 2.06
N LEU A 158 -7.85 -14.92 2.49
CA LEU A 158 -6.68 -15.35 1.76
C LEU A 158 -6.45 -16.85 1.95
N ARG A 159 -6.42 -17.60 0.87
CA ARG A 159 -6.15 -19.05 0.87
C ARG A 159 -4.69 -19.32 1.21
N VAL A 160 -4.44 -20.27 2.08
CA VAL A 160 -3.07 -20.66 2.50
C VAL A 160 -2.25 -21.19 1.31
N ASP A 161 -2.87 -21.95 0.41
CA ASP A 161 -2.20 -22.46 -0.78
C ASP A 161 -1.80 -21.35 -1.77
N ALA A 162 -2.63 -20.31 -1.93
CA ALA A 162 -2.28 -19.13 -2.71
C ALA A 162 -1.11 -18.36 -2.07
N PHE A 163 -1.15 -18.23 -0.75
CA PHE A 163 -0.10 -17.58 0.01
C PHE A 163 1.22 -18.36 -0.03
N GLU A 164 1.17 -19.70 0.06
CA GLU A 164 2.35 -20.55 -0.14
C GLU A 164 2.98 -20.32 -1.52
N GLN A 165 2.16 -20.29 -2.59
CA GLN A 165 2.67 -20.03 -3.93
C GLN A 165 3.32 -18.64 -4.03
N TYR A 166 2.73 -17.62 -3.42
CA TYR A 166 3.31 -16.29 -3.36
C TYR A 166 4.69 -16.31 -2.66
N ILE A 167 4.79 -16.92 -1.48
CA ILE A 167 6.05 -16.98 -0.73
C ILE A 167 7.12 -17.75 -1.52
N ARG A 168 6.76 -18.89 -2.13
CA ARG A 168 7.67 -19.62 -3.02
C ARG A 168 8.13 -18.75 -4.19
N GLY A 169 7.21 -18.00 -4.80
CA GLY A 169 7.53 -17.07 -5.88
C GLY A 169 8.52 -16.00 -5.49
N ILE A 170 8.33 -15.31 -4.36
CA ILE A 170 9.23 -14.22 -3.93
C ILE A 170 10.57 -14.71 -3.36
N THR A 171 10.71 -16.00 -3.06
CA THR A 171 11.92 -16.60 -2.50
C THR A 171 12.72 -17.44 -3.49
N GLU A 172 12.12 -17.79 -4.63
CA GLU A 172 12.77 -18.59 -5.67
C GLU A 172 13.83 -17.80 -6.42
N SER A 173 14.94 -18.44 -6.75
CA SER A 173 16.04 -17.83 -7.49
C SER A 173 15.87 -17.95 -9.02
N ASP A 174 15.26 -19.02 -9.50
CA ASP A 174 14.99 -19.24 -10.91
C ASP A 174 13.79 -18.40 -11.38
N GLN A 175 13.98 -17.60 -12.43
CA GLN A 175 12.97 -16.70 -12.93
C GLN A 175 11.71 -17.43 -13.46
N ALA A 176 11.89 -18.55 -14.15
CA ALA A 176 10.76 -19.28 -14.71
C ALA A 176 9.90 -19.90 -13.60
N GLU A 177 10.54 -20.45 -12.56
CA GLU A 177 9.86 -20.98 -11.39
C GLU A 177 9.20 -19.86 -10.57
N ARG A 178 9.84 -18.67 -10.43
CA ARG A 178 9.20 -17.51 -9.80
C ARG A 178 7.89 -17.15 -10.49
N LEU A 179 7.93 -16.97 -11.80
CA LEU A 179 6.75 -16.65 -12.60
C LEU A 179 5.67 -17.73 -12.49
N ARG A 180 6.06 -19.01 -12.49
CA ARG A 180 5.13 -20.13 -12.31
C ARG A 180 4.41 -20.05 -10.97
N HIS A 181 5.14 -19.82 -9.89
CA HIS A 181 4.58 -19.70 -8.55
C HIS A 181 3.69 -18.47 -8.40
N LEU A 182 4.14 -17.29 -8.88
CA LEU A 182 3.35 -16.07 -8.79
C LEU A 182 2.05 -16.16 -9.61
N ASN A 183 2.10 -16.72 -10.82
CA ASN A 183 0.91 -16.98 -11.62
C ASN A 183 -0.06 -17.95 -10.92
N ALA A 184 0.44 -18.98 -10.26
CA ALA A 184 -0.39 -19.88 -9.46
C ALA A 184 -1.04 -19.14 -8.28
N ALA A 185 -0.32 -18.26 -7.58
CA ALA A 185 -0.84 -17.46 -6.48
C ALA A 185 -2.02 -16.58 -6.91
N VAL A 186 -1.87 -15.80 -8.01
CA VAL A 186 -2.93 -14.91 -8.50
C VAL A 186 -4.11 -15.67 -9.11
N THR A 187 -3.88 -16.88 -9.61
CA THR A 187 -4.97 -17.76 -10.09
C THR A 187 -5.79 -18.32 -8.93
N LEU A 188 -5.14 -18.76 -7.86
CA LEU A 188 -5.79 -19.29 -6.66
C LEU A 188 -6.52 -18.20 -5.86
N SER A 189 -5.97 -16.98 -5.84
CA SER A 189 -6.54 -15.84 -5.13
C SER A 189 -6.42 -14.55 -5.97
N PRO A 190 -7.37 -14.28 -6.88
CA PRO A 190 -7.33 -13.13 -7.80
C PRO A 190 -7.36 -11.75 -7.12
N GLN A 191 -7.75 -11.69 -5.83
CA GLN A 191 -7.78 -10.45 -5.05
C GLN A 191 -6.50 -10.24 -4.22
N PHE A 192 -5.51 -11.12 -4.37
CA PHE A 192 -4.28 -11.03 -3.59
C PHE A 192 -3.30 -10.02 -4.19
N GLY A 193 -3.43 -8.75 -3.80
CA GLY A 193 -2.63 -7.62 -4.28
C GLY A 193 -1.11 -7.83 -4.22
N PRO A 194 -0.53 -8.30 -3.08
CA PRO A 194 0.91 -8.57 -3.00
C PRO A 194 1.44 -9.55 -4.07
N ALA A 195 0.67 -10.58 -4.44
CA ALA A 195 1.07 -11.50 -5.50
C ALA A 195 1.03 -10.84 -6.88
N TRP A 196 0.03 -9.99 -7.15
CA TRP A 196 -0.02 -9.19 -8.39
C TRP A 196 1.12 -8.17 -8.47
N MET A 197 1.48 -7.53 -7.33
CA MET A 197 2.61 -6.60 -7.27
C MET A 197 3.93 -7.31 -7.59
N ALA A 198 4.15 -8.49 -7.00
CA ALA A 198 5.34 -9.29 -7.26
C ALA A 198 5.40 -9.78 -8.72
N LEU A 199 4.27 -10.25 -9.27
CA LEU A 199 4.17 -10.66 -10.68
C LEU A 199 4.47 -9.49 -11.62
N GLY A 200 3.87 -8.32 -11.36
CA GLY A 200 4.10 -7.13 -12.16
C GLY A 200 5.57 -6.68 -12.17
N ARG A 201 6.26 -6.79 -11.03
CA ARG A 201 7.71 -6.48 -10.94
C ARG A 201 8.55 -7.47 -11.75
N GLU A 202 8.23 -8.77 -11.71
CA GLU A 202 8.93 -9.78 -12.52
C GLU A 202 8.70 -9.56 -14.02
N ASP A 203 7.47 -9.28 -14.43
CA ASP A 203 7.15 -8.97 -15.83
C ASP A 203 7.86 -7.68 -16.28
N TYR A 204 7.88 -6.63 -15.44
CA TYR A 204 8.56 -5.38 -15.73
C TYR A 204 10.07 -5.58 -15.89
N ASN A 205 10.71 -6.31 -14.99
CA ASN A 205 12.13 -6.63 -15.05
C ASN A 205 12.47 -7.51 -16.27
N GLY A 206 11.54 -8.38 -16.66
CA GLY A 206 11.61 -9.20 -17.88
C GLY A 206 11.25 -8.44 -19.15
N GLN A 207 11.01 -7.11 -19.08
CA GLN A 207 10.60 -6.25 -20.20
C GLN A 207 9.26 -6.66 -20.85
N GLN A 208 8.45 -7.44 -20.13
CA GLN A 208 7.09 -7.81 -20.53
C GLN A 208 6.10 -6.71 -20.10
N TYR A 209 6.29 -5.51 -20.65
CA TYR A 209 5.63 -4.29 -20.16
C TYR A 209 4.11 -4.33 -20.24
N GLU A 210 3.52 -4.96 -21.26
CA GLU A 210 2.07 -5.09 -21.36
C GLU A 210 1.50 -5.97 -20.23
N GLN A 211 2.16 -7.10 -19.94
CA GLN A 211 1.79 -7.99 -18.84
C GLN A 211 1.98 -7.30 -17.49
N ALA A 212 3.11 -6.61 -17.30
CA ALA A 212 3.37 -5.83 -16.11
C ALA A 212 2.27 -4.77 -15.86
N ALA A 213 1.86 -4.03 -16.90
CA ALA A 213 0.80 -3.04 -16.78
C ALA A 213 -0.55 -3.65 -16.34
N VAL A 214 -0.87 -4.87 -16.83
CA VAL A 214 -2.07 -5.61 -16.42
C VAL A 214 -1.96 -6.06 -14.96
N ALA A 215 -0.82 -6.60 -14.55
CA ALA A 215 -0.60 -7.06 -13.18
C ALA A 215 -0.68 -5.89 -12.19
N PHE A 216 0.01 -4.79 -12.45
CA PHE A 216 -0.06 -3.59 -11.60
C PHE A 216 -1.46 -2.98 -11.55
N ALA A 217 -2.25 -3.06 -12.62
CA ALA A 217 -3.64 -2.59 -12.63
C ALA A 217 -4.56 -3.36 -11.68
N LYS A 218 -4.17 -4.57 -11.24
CA LYS A 218 -4.91 -5.35 -10.23
C LYS A 218 -4.64 -4.86 -8.80
N VAL A 219 -3.57 -4.10 -8.59
CA VAL A 219 -3.17 -3.51 -7.30
C VAL A 219 -3.56 -2.05 -7.25
N ALA A 220 -3.23 -1.30 -8.31
CA ALA A 220 -3.57 0.10 -8.45
C ALA A 220 -5.06 0.25 -8.79
N HIS A 221 -5.79 0.98 -7.97
CA HIS A 221 -7.16 1.34 -8.26
C HIS A 221 -7.22 2.74 -8.86
N ASP A 222 -8.08 2.94 -9.87
CA ASP A 222 -8.24 4.25 -10.52
C ASP A 222 -8.96 5.27 -9.62
N ASP A 223 -9.50 4.83 -8.46
CA ASP A 223 -10.16 5.69 -7.48
C ASP A 223 -9.12 6.34 -6.54
N PRO A 224 -9.01 7.69 -6.53
CA PRO A 224 -8.04 8.42 -5.72
C PRO A 224 -8.16 8.17 -4.21
N GLY A 225 -9.32 7.72 -3.76
CA GLY A 225 -9.56 7.43 -2.35
C GLY A 225 -9.10 6.04 -1.89
N SER A 226 -8.62 5.12 -2.77
CA SER A 226 -8.31 3.73 -2.43
C SER A 226 -6.82 3.41 -2.25
N GLN A 227 -5.98 4.39 -1.99
CA GLN A 227 -4.57 4.29 -2.28
C GLN A 227 -3.73 4.16 -1.01
N GLY A 228 -3.50 2.91 -0.60
CA GLY A 228 -2.37 2.59 0.27
C GLY A 228 -1.03 2.73 -0.50
N PRO A 229 0.11 2.71 0.21
CA PRO A 229 1.44 2.84 -0.40
C PRO A 229 1.68 1.89 -1.57
N ASP A 230 1.24 0.65 -1.45
CA ASP A 230 1.42 -0.38 -2.50
C ASP A 230 0.63 -0.07 -3.77
N ALA A 231 -0.56 0.52 -3.64
CA ALA A 231 -1.38 0.89 -4.78
C ALA A 231 -0.77 2.08 -5.57
N LEU A 232 -0.14 3.02 -4.87
CA LEU A 232 0.53 4.16 -5.49
C LEU A 232 1.83 3.71 -6.18
N GLU A 233 2.60 2.84 -5.56
CA GLU A 233 3.77 2.22 -6.20
C GLU A 233 3.36 1.42 -7.44
N ALA A 234 2.31 0.60 -7.34
CA ALA A 234 1.76 -0.12 -8.48
C ALA A 234 1.29 0.84 -9.60
N GLY A 235 0.66 1.96 -9.25
CA GLY A 235 0.26 3.01 -10.19
C GLY A 235 1.45 3.61 -10.93
N PHE A 236 2.54 3.90 -10.22
CA PHE A 236 3.77 4.39 -10.82
C PHE A 236 4.39 3.38 -11.80
N TYR A 237 4.58 2.12 -11.38
CA TYR A 237 5.14 1.08 -12.27
C TYR A 237 4.19 0.70 -13.40
N ARG A 238 2.86 0.79 -13.21
CA ARG A 238 1.90 0.70 -14.30
C ARG A 238 2.12 1.79 -15.34
N GLY A 239 2.29 3.03 -14.89
CA GLY A 239 2.60 4.16 -15.77
C GLY A 239 3.88 3.94 -16.55
N LEU A 240 4.98 3.51 -15.90
CA LEU A 240 6.24 3.15 -16.57
C LEU A 240 6.05 2.05 -17.61
N SER A 241 5.36 0.99 -17.25
CA SER A 241 5.08 -0.13 -18.15
C SER A 241 4.31 0.31 -19.39
N LEU A 242 3.34 1.21 -19.22
CA LEU A 242 2.55 1.78 -20.32
C LEU A 242 3.38 2.73 -21.20
N VAL A 243 4.31 3.50 -20.63
CA VAL A 243 5.26 4.30 -21.44
C VAL A 243 6.14 3.38 -22.29
N PHE A 244 6.71 2.33 -21.70
CA PHE A 244 7.58 1.41 -22.43
C PHE A 244 6.86 0.54 -23.45
N SER A 245 5.55 0.30 -23.28
CA SER A 245 4.69 -0.35 -24.30
C SER A 245 4.12 0.65 -25.32
N GLY A 246 4.32 1.96 -25.14
CA GLY A 246 3.86 2.99 -26.08
C GLY A 246 2.43 3.46 -25.87
N ASP A 247 1.73 3.01 -24.81
CA ASP A 247 0.36 3.46 -24.48
C ASP A 247 0.40 4.73 -23.62
N TYR A 248 0.84 5.84 -24.21
CA TYR A 248 1.01 7.11 -23.53
C TYR A 248 -0.27 7.68 -22.91
N PRO A 249 -1.47 7.57 -23.55
CA PRO A 249 -2.69 8.06 -22.93
C PRO A 249 -3.04 7.36 -21.61
N LYS A 250 -2.84 6.03 -21.52
CA LYS A 250 -3.05 5.32 -20.26
C LYS A 250 -1.92 5.57 -19.26
N ALA A 251 -0.68 5.79 -19.72
CA ALA A 251 0.43 6.18 -18.88
C ALA A 251 0.17 7.52 -18.18
N GLU A 252 -0.30 8.53 -18.91
CA GLU A 252 -0.73 9.83 -18.37
C GLU A 252 -1.80 9.64 -17.28
N GLN A 253 -2.83 8.84 -17.55
CA GLN A 253 -3.88 8.55 -16.57
C GLN A 253 -3.31 7.89 -15.30
N ALA A 254 -2.41 6.92 -15.46
CA ALA A 254 -1.81 6.21 -14.33
C ALA A 254 -0.95 7.14 -13.47
N PHE A 255 -0.04 7.92 -14.07
CA PHE A 255 0.77 8.89 -13.33
C PHE A 255 -0.07 10.01 -12.73
N GLY A 256 -1.05 10.55 -13.46
CA GLY A 256 -1.95 11.58 -12.97
C GLY A 256 -2.82 11.10 -11.80
N ALA A 257 -3.19 9.80 -11.75
CA ALA A 257 -3.87 9.22 -10.60
C ALA A 257 -2.98 9.23 -9.35
N VAL A 258 -1.70 8.86 -9.49
CA VAL A 258 -0.71 8.91 -8.39
C VAL A 258 -0.43 10.36 -7.98
N ALA A 259 -0.19 11.27 -8.95
CA ALA A 259 0.13 12.68 -8.70
C ALA A 259 -0.98 13.43 -7.96
N ARG A 260 -2.25 13.08 -8.17
CA ARG A 260 -3.38 13.67 -7.42
C ARG A 260 -3.35 13.35 -5.93
N VAL A 261 -2.78 12.21 -5.54
CA VAL A 261 -2.63 11.83 -4.13
C VAL A 261 -1.33 12.38 -3.59
N LEU A 262 -0.25 12.22 -4.36
CA LEU A 262 1.09 12.63 -3.96
C LEU A 262 1.89 13.10 -5.19
N PRO A 263 2.03 14.42 -5.41
CA PRO A 263 2.74 14.98 -6.56
C PRO A 263 4.26 14.95 -6.36
N LEU A 264 4.84 13.74 -6.24
CA LEU A 264 6.28 13.56 -6.22
C LEU A 264 6.91 14.01 -7.55
N ALA A 265 8.12 14.51 -7.49
CA ALA A 265 8.81 15.06 -8.67
C ALA A 265 8.95 14.04 -9.81
N GLU A 266 9.31 12.79 -9.50
CA GLU A 266 9.40 11.69 -10.46
C GLU A 266 8.05 11.32 -11.09
N VAL A 267 6.97 11.38 -10.32
CA VAL A 267 5.62 11.08 -10.81
C VAL A 267 5.16 12.16 -11.78
N VAL A 268 5.31 13.43 -11.39
CA VAL A 268 4.92 14.59 -12.20
C VAL A 268 5.79 14.68 -13.46
N ASN A 269 7.10 14.40 -13.34
CA ASN A 269 8.00 14.32 -14.51
C ASN A 269 7.50 13.26 -15.51
N ASN A 270 7.18 12.07 -15.03
CA ASN A 270 6.76 10.96 -15.88
C ASN A 270 5.37 11.19 -16.50
N GLU A 271 4.45 11.86 -15.78
CA GLU A 271 3.21 12.37 -16.37
C GLU A 271 3.52 13.34 -17.51
N GLY A 272 4.44 14.28 -17.29
CA GLY A 272 4.90 15.20 -18.33
C GLY A 272 5.50 14.49 -19.54
N VAL A 273 6.29 13.44 -19.33
CA VAL A 273 6.80 12.60 -20.44
C VAL A 273 5.66 11.97 -21.21
N ALA A 274 4.67 11.38 -20.54
CA ALA A 274 3.53 10.75 -21.19
C ALA A 274 2.69 11.77 -22.00
N VAL A 275 2.46 12.97 -21.47
CA VAL A 275 1.78 14.08 -22.15
C VAL A 275 2.58 14.56 -23.38
N SER A 276 3.89 14.78 -23.22
CA SER A 276 4.76 15.25 -24.30
C SER A 276 4.86 14.23 -25.45
N ARG A 277 4.89 12.92 -25.15
CA ARG A 277 4.90 11.85 -26.17
C ARG A 277 3.61 11.76 -26.99
N GLN A 278 2.52 12.34 -26.52
CA GLN A 278 1.26 12.51 -27.27
C GLN A 278 1.27 13.80 -28.12
N GLY A 279 2.33 14.59 -28.07
CA GLY A 279 2.44 15.89 -28.75
C GLY A 279 1.69 17.03 -28.04
N HIS A 280 1.35 16.84 -26.78
CA HIS A 280 0.68 17.87 -25.97
C HIS A 280 1.69 18.71 -25.19
N ASP A 281 1.24 19.91 -24.71
CA ASP A 281 2.06 20.79 -23.90
C ASP A 281 2.28 20.24 -22.49
N ALA A 282 3.52 19.94 -22.14
CA ALA A 282 3.93 19.42 -20.83
C ALA A 282 4.80 20.41 -20.01
N VAL A 283 4.97 21.66 -20.48
CA VAL A 283 5.84 22.65 -19.81
C VAL A 283 5.46 22.85 -18.34
N ALA A 284 4.18 22.90 -18.02
CA ALA A 284 3.72 23.10 -16.65
C ALA A 284 4.10 21.93 -15.73
N LEU A 285 4.00 20.69 -16.22
CA LEU A 285 4.36 19.48 -15.47
C LEU A 285 5.87 19.41 -15.24
N PHE A 286 6.69 19.61 -16.27
CA PHE A 286 8.14 19.61 -16.10
C PHE A 286 8.63 20.74 -15.21
N ARG A 287 7.99 21.93 -15.28
CA ARG A 287 8.30 23.04 -14.37
C ARG A 287 7.99 22.70 -12.92
N LEU A 288 6.87 22.02 -12.68
CA LEU A 288 6.51 21.54 -11.35
C LEU A 288 7.49 20.49 -10.84
N ALA A 289 7.90 19.53 -11.67
CA ALA A 289 8.90 18.52 -11.31
C ALA A 289 10.25 19.15 -10.93
N ALA A 290 10.78 20.06 -11.78
CA ALA A 290 12.01 20.78 -11.52
C ALA A 290 11.95 21.71 -10.29
N ALA A 291 10.77 22.27 -9.99
CA ALA A 291 10.58 23.07 -8.78
C ALA A 291 10.46 22.22 -7.51
N THR A 292 9.90 20.99 -7.63
CA THR A 292 9.76 20.06 -6.50
C THR A 292 11.08 19.42 -6.11
N ASP A 293 11.92 19.06 -7.09
CA ASP A 293 13.30 18.61 -6.87
C ASP A 293 14.27 19.31 -7.83
N PRO A 294 14.82 20.47 -7.42
CA PRO A 294 15.76 21.24 -8.24
C PRO A 294 17.14 20.60 -8.38
N SER A 295 17.42 19.51 -7.69
CA SER A 295 18.71 18.82 -7.74
C SER A 295 18.80 17.78 -8.87
N MET A 296 17.68 17.43 -9.49
CA MET A 296 17.61 16.44 -10.55
C MET A 296 17.81 17.05 -11.93
N ALA A 297 18.99 16.79 -12.53
CA ALA A 297 19.36 17.32 -13.84
C ALA A 297 18.36 16.95 -14.95
N ASP A 298 17.79 15.75 -14.89
CA ASP A 298 16.85 15.25 -15.90
C ASP A 298 15.55 16.04 -15.97
N TYR A 299 15.08 16.62 -14.86
CA TYR A 299 13.87 17.45 -14.86
C TYR A 299 14.11 18.79 -15.54
N HIS A 300 15.29 19.40 -15.32
CA HIS A 300 15.72 20.60 -16.03
C HIS A 300 15.94 20.33 -17.53
N PHE A 301 16.48 19.15 -17.88
CA PHE A 301 16.61 18.71 -19.26
C PHE A 301 15.25 18.62 -19.95
N ASN A 302 14.28 17.94 -19.34
CA ASN A 302 12.94 17.75 -19.89
C ASN A 302 12.21 19.10 -20.04
N LEU A 303 12.33 19.98 -19.06
CA LEU A 303 11.79 21.31 -19.12
C LEU A 303 12.43 22.11 -20.27
N ALA A 304 13.74 22.05 -20.43
CA ALA A 304 14.45 22.71 -21.53
C ALA A 304 13.97 22.23 -22.90
N VAL A 305 13.84 20.91 -23.10
CA VAL A 305 13.35 20.31 -24.35
C VAL A 305 11.91 20.79 -24.64
N SER A 306 11.04 20.74 -23.64
CA SER A 306 9.65 21.16 -23.79
C SER A 306 9.54 22.67 -24.10
N LEU A 307 10.26 23.52 -23.37
CA LEU A 307 10.31 24.97 -23.65
C LEU A 307 10.82 25.28 -25.06
N LYS A 308 11.85 24.55 -25.52
CA LYS A 308 12.39 24.73 -26.88
C LYS A 308 11.37 24.40 -27.96
N ARG A 309 10.61 23.31 -27.80
CA ARG A 309 9.53 22.94 -28.74
C ARG A 309 8.44 24.00 -28.83
N HIS A 310 8.21 24.73 -27.73
CA HIS A 310 7.24 25.85 -27.67
C HIS A 310 7.86 27.22 -28.06
N GLY A 311 9.08 27.23 -28.63
CA GLY A 311 9.72 28.45 -29.11
C GLY A 311 10.33 29.34 -28.03
N GLN A 312 10.28 28.95 -26.76
CA GLN A 312 10.83 29.68 -25.61
C GLN A 312 12.34 29.40 -25.47
N THR A 313 13.10 29.77 -26.49
CA THR A 313 14.55 29.39 -26.60
C THR A 313 15.41 29.95 -25.46
N ALA A 314 15.14 31.17 -24.98
CA ALA A 314 15.93 31.77 -23.90
C ALA A 314 15.75 31.01 -22.59
N ASP A 315 14.51 30.67 -22.23
CA ASP A 315 14.20 29.92 -21.03
C ASP A 315 14.71 28.46 -21.14
N ALA A 316 14.61 27.87 -22.34
CA ALA A 316 15.16 26.54 -22.61
C ALA A 316 16.67 26.47 -22.37
N LEU A 317 17.42 27.47 -22.83
CA LEU A 317 18.89 27.56 -22.59
C LEU A 317 19.21 27.77 -21.10
N ALA A 318 18.40 28.54 -20.37
CA ALA A 318 18.57 28.71 -18.93
C ALA A 318 18.39 27.39 -18.17
N GLU A 319 17.38 26.62 -18.48
CA GLU A 319 17.14 25.32 -17.88
C GLU A 319 18.21 24.28 -18.28
N LEU A 320 18.66 24.30 -19.55
CA LEU A 320 19.73 23.43 -19.99
C LEU A 320 21.08 23.76 -19.31
N ALA A 321 21.31 25.04 -18.99
CA ALA A 321 22.49 25.46 -18.22
C ALA A 321 22.39 24.97 -16.75
N LEU A 322 21.18 24.86 -16.17
CA LEU A 322 20.96 24.22 -14.86
C LEU A 322 21.28 22.72 -14.92
N CYS A 323 20.74 22.02 -15.90
CA CYS A 323 21.05 20.60 -16.15
C CYS A 323 22.59 20.38 -16.23
N LEU A 324 23.29 21.16 -17.03
CA LEU A 324 24.75 21.04 -17.18
C LEU A 324 25.55 21.44 -15.93
N ARG A 325 25.05 22.31 -15.09
CA ARG A 325 25.67 22.59 -13.77
C ARG A 325 25.58 21.40 -12.83
N LEU A 326 24.46 20.70 -12.86
CA LEU A 326 24.20 19.50 -12.04
C LEU A 326 24.97 18.29 -12.61
N HIS A 327 24.94 18.11 -13.93
CA HIS A 327 25.65 17.04 -14.66
C HIS A 327 26.53 17.61 -15.76
N PRO A 328 27.75 18.06 -15.44
CA PRO A 328 28.66 18.71 -16.42
C PRO A 328 29.06 17.82 -17.61
N ASN A 329 29.08 16.51 -17.41
CA ASN A 329 29.49 15.53 -18.42
C ASN A 329 28.32 14.94 -19.24
N ASP A 330 27.15 15.53 -19.18
CA ASP A 330 25.99 15.12 -19.98
C ASP A 330 26.20 15.49 -21.45
N SER A 331 26.63 14.53 -22.26
CA SER A 331 26.97 14.75 -23.66
C SER A 331 25.76 15.16 -24.52
N GLU A 332 24.55 14.68 -24.20
CA GLU A 332 23.35 15.08 -24.92
C GLU A 332 22.98 16.53 -24.61
N ALA A 333 22.97 16.92 -23.34
CA ALA A 333 22.73 18.30 -22.94
C ALA A 333 23.77 19.27 -23.49
N GLN A 334 25.06 18.87 -23.53
CA GLN A 334 26.13 19.67 -24.17
C GLN A 334 25.87 19.85 -25.67
N ALA A 335 25.50 18.79 -26.39
CA ALA A 335 25.21 18.85 -27.81
C ALA A 335 24.00 19.77 -28.10
N LEU A 336 22.93 19.68 -27.29
CA LEU A 336 21.77 20.58 -27.41
C LEU A 336 22.14 22.03 -27.12
N ASN A 337 22.95 22.29 -26.09
CA ASN A 337 23.39 23.64 -25.75
C ASN A 337 24.19 24.26 -26.89
N ALA A 338 25.13 23.51 -27.50
CA ALA A 338 25.88 23.97 -28.66
C ALA A 338 24.98 24.24 -29.87
N ALA A 339 24.02 23.36 -30.15
CA ALA A 339 23.08 23.51 -31.26
C ALA A 339 22.14 24.73 -31.08
N TRP A 340 21.62 24.95 -29.86
CA TRP A 340 20.66 26.01 -29.60
C TRP A 340 21.30 27.39 -29.44
N THR A 341 22.57 27.48 -29.02
CA THR A 341 23.34 28.74 -28.96
C THR A 341 23.93 29.17 -30.30
N GLY A 342 23.82 28.32 -31.34
CA GLY A 342 24.46 28.59 -32.63
C GLY A 342 25.99 28.45 -32.60
N ALA A 343 26.57 27.96 -31.49
CA ALA A 343 28.02 27.75 -31.36
C ALA A 343 28.57 26.67 -32.33
N ALA A 344 27.68 25.83 -32.87
CA ALA A 344 28.01 24.85 -33.91
C ALA A 344 28.36 25.47 -35.27
N ALA A 345 28.03 26.73 -35.53
CA ALA A 345 28.33 27.43 -36.78
C ALA A 345 29.81 27.81 -36.95
N GLY A 346 30.67 27.63 -35.94
CA GLY A 346 32.11 27.94 -35.95
C GLY A 346 33.04 26.75 -36.19
N VAL A 347 32.54 25.53 -36.14
CA VAL A 347 33.34 24.35 -36.50
C VAL A 347 33.17 24.11 -37.98
N GLN A 348 34.14 24.57 -38.80
CA GLN A 348 34.28 24.14 -40.19
C GLN A 348 34.43 22.61 -40.19
N VAL A 349 33.32 21.92 -40.46
CA VAL A 349 33.37 20.49 -40.80
C VAL A 349 34.20 20.38 -42.07
N ALA A 350 35.36 19.74 -41.97
CA ALA A 350 36.16 19.39 -43.12
C ALA A 350 35.29 18.76 -44.19
N ALA A 351 35.30 19.30 -45.39
CA ALA A 351 34.55 18.83 -46.54
C ALA A 351 34.92 17.35 -46.80
N GLY A 352 34.00 16.42 -46.45
CA GLY A 352 34.24 15.00 -46.62
C GLY A 352 33.31 14.08 -45.82
N ALA A 353 32.45 14.58 -44.95
CA ALA A 353 31.45 13.77 -44.24
C ALA A 353 30.11 13.82 -44.99
N ASN A 354 29.58 12.64 -45.30
CA ASN A 354 28.39 12.35 -46.08
C ASN A 354 27.20 13.25 -45.77
N ALA A 355 26.61 13.80 -46.85
CA ALA A 355 25.43 14.64 -46.84
C ALA A 355 24.10 13.88 -46.52
N ASP A 356 24.21 12.64 -46.09
CA ASP A 356 23.07 11.75 -45.73
C ASP A 356 22.93 11.55 -44.22
N ALA A 357 23.37 12.49 -43.39
CA ALA A 357 23.01 12.44 -41.98
C ALA A 357 21.49 12.75 -41.86
N GLU A 358 20.69 11.73 -41.60
CA GLU A 358 19.30 11.90 -41.20
C GLU A 358 19.18 13.02 -40.17
N PRO A 359 18.09 13.83 -40.22
CA PRO A 359 17.88 14.85 -39.22
C PRO A 359 17.91 14.16 -37.83
N LYS A 360 18.86 14.60 -36.97
CA LYS A 360 18.93 14.06 -35.60
C LYS A 360 17.53 14.14 -35.01
N ALA A 361 17.00 12.99 -34.67
CA ALA A 361 15.70 12.88 -34.02
C ALA A 361 15.60 13.89 -32.89
N ASP A 362 14.43 14.53 -32.72
CA ASP A 362 14.21 15.44 -31.61
C ASP A 362 14.59 14.77 -30.29
N PRO A 363 15.25 15.49 -29.37
CA PRO A 363 15.65 14.92 -28.10
C PRO A 363 14.44 14.40 -27.36
N LEU A 364 14.56 13.19 -26.82
CA LEU A 364 13.50 12.56 -26.09
C LEU A 364 13.59 12.91 -24.60
N GLU A 365 12.46 13.17 -23.97
CA GLU A 365 12.37 13.40 -22.55
C GLU A 365 12.81 12.18 -21.75
N ARG A 366 13.49 12.43 -20.64
CA ARG A 366 14.02 11.43 -19.73
C ARG A 366 12.97 11.01 -18.71
N ILE A 367 12.79 9.71 -18.56
CA ILE A 367 11.84 9.13 -17.62
C ILE A 367 12.55 8.71 -16.33
N ALA A 368 11.97 9.08 -15.19
CA ALA A 368 12.43 8.59 -13.89
C ALA A 368 11.96 7.14 -13.71
N ARG A 369 12.91 6.20 -13.52
CA ARG A 369 12.61 4.76 -13.44
C ARG A 369 12.43 4.24 -12.04
N ASN A 370 12.90 4.98 -11.04
CA ASN A 370 12.87 4.59 -9.66
C ASN A 370 11.76 5.34 -8.94
N PHE A 371 10.94 4.60 -8.21
CA PHE A 371 10.00 5.14 -7.24
C PHE A 371 10.71 5.23 -5.89
N ASP A 372 10.85 6.43 -5.34
CA ASP A 372 11.43 6.59 -4.01
C ASP A 372 10.39 6.27 -2.94
N ALA A 373 10.32 5.00 -2.55
CA ALA A 373 9.41 4.53 -1.51
C ALA A 373 9.69 5.19 -0.14
N GLN A 374 10.90 5.69 0.11
CA GLN A 374 11.22 6.39 1.36
C GLN A 374 10.72 7.83 1.32
N ALA A 375 10.98 8.56 0.24
CA ALA A 375 10.41 9.90 0.03
C ALA A 375 8.88 9.83 0.03
N PHE A 376 8.31 8.78 -0.57
CA PHE A 376 6.87 8.53 -0.54
C PHE A 376 6.34 8.39 0.90
N ARG A 377 6.95 7.53 1.72
CA ARG A 377 6.54 7.33 3.13
C ARG A 377 6.63 8.63 3.94
N GLN A 378 7.72 9.39 3.75
CA GLN A 378 7.90 10.69 4.42
C GLN A 378 6.85 11.70 3.98
N ALA A 379 6.56 11.81 2.70
CA ALA A 379 5.55 12.72 2.19
C ALA A 379 4.13 12.31 2.62
N ALA A 380 3.81 11.01 2.62
CA ALA A 380 2.54 10.50 3.15
C ALA A 380 2.39 10.82 4.65
N GLN A 381 3.46 10.67 5.43
CA GLN A 381 3.46 11.03 6.85
C GLN A 381 3.26 12.54 7.05
N MET A 382 3.91 13.39 6.25
CA MET A 382 3.69 14.84 6.30
C MET A 382 2.24 15.23 5.95
N LEU A 383 1.63 14.55 4.97
CA LEU A 383 0.22 14.76 4.64
C LEU A 383 -0.70 14.34 5.78
N ASP A 384 -0.42 13.21 6.42
CA ASP A 384 -1.18 12.76 7.60
C ASP A 384 -1.04 13.76 8.76
N GLU A 385 0.14 14.36 8.98
CA GLU A 385 0.35 15.41 9.98
C GLU A 385 -0.40 16.71 9.62
N VAL A 386 -0.41 17.11 8.35
CA VAL A 386 -1.18 18.26 7.87
C VAL A 386 -2.67 18.00 8.02
N ASP A 387 -3.15 16.82 7.66
CA ASP A 387 -4.54 16.42 7.86
C ASP A 387 -4.91 16.35 9.35
N ALA A 388 -4.04 15.80 10.20
CA ALA A 388 -4.24 15.80 11.64
C ALA A 388 -4.32 17.23 12.21
N THR A 389 -3.48 18.14 11.71
CA THR A 389 -3.52 19.56 12.10
C THR A 389 -4.80 20.25 11.63
N ARG A 390 -5.24 19.96 10.41
CA ARG A 390 -6.53 20.43 9.86
C ARG A 390 -7.70 19.90 10.67
N LEU A 391 -7.72 18.61 10.97
CA LEU A 391 -8.72 17.96 11.81
C LEU A 391 -8.73 18.54 13.23
N ALA A 392 -7.56 18.85 13.79
CA ALA A 392 -7.46 19.47 15.11
C ALA A 392 -8.09 20.86 15.21
N ALA A 393 -8.12 21.59 14.09
CA ALA A 393 -8.75 22.91 14.01
C ALA A 393 -10.28 22.86 13.90
N LEU A 394 -10.88 21.69 13.63
CA LEU A 394 -12.33 21.51 13.53
C LEU A 394 -12.97 21.32 14.90
N THR A 395 -14.28 21.58 14.97
CA THR A 395 -15.07 21.18 16.14
C THR A 395 -15.03 19.65 16.30
N PRO A 396 -15.17 19.12 17.52
CA PRO A 396 -15.17 17.68 17.76
C PRO A 396 -16.17 16.93 16.86
N GLU A 397 -17.39 17.45 16.72
CA GLU A 397 -18.41 16.89 15.85
C GLU A 397 -17.96 16.78 14.37
N LYS A 398 -17.48 17.88 13.78
CA LYS A 398 -17.01 17.90 12.39
C LYS A 398 -15.81 16.99 12.19
N ARG A 399 -14.90 16.92 13.19
CA ARG A 399 -13.75 16.03 13.16
C ARG A 399 -14.19 14.57 13.15
N ALA A 400 -15.13 14.20 14.04
CA ALA A 400 -15.66 12.86 14.11
C ALA A 400 -16.43 12.47 12.82
N GLN A 401 -17.18 13.39 12.23
CA GLN A 401 -17.83 13.17 10.94
C GLN A 401 -16.82 12.92 9.80
N MET A 402 -15.73 13.69 9.72
CA MET A 402 -14.69 13.48 8.71
C MET A 402 -13.95 12.15 8.90
N LEU A 403 -13.64 11.80 10.15
CA LEU A 403 -13.04 10.50 10.47
C LEU A 403 -13.98 9.34 10.09
N SER A 404 -15.29 9.48 10.36
CA SER A 404 -16.29 8.48 9.98
C SER A 404 -16.43 8.35 8.46
N GLY A 405 -16.38 9.46 7.72
CA GLY A 405 -16.38 9.45 6.26
C GLY A 405 -15.18 8.67 5.68
N LYS A 406 -13.96 8.97 6.16
CA LYS A 406 -12.73 8.26 5.76
C LYS A 406 -12.79 6.78 6.17
N ALA A 407 -13.33 6.48 7.35
CA ALA A 407 -13.53 5.11 7.81
C ALA A 407 -14.51 4.32 6.90
N LYS A 408 -15.60 4.96 6.46
CA LYS A 408 -16.56 4.34 5.53
C LYS A 408 -15.91 4.00 4.18
N GLU A 409 -15.02 4.85 3.70
CA GLU A 409 -14.24 4.56 2.50
C GLU A 409 -13.38 3.30 2.71
N TYR A 410 -12.65 3.16 3.80
CA TYR A 410 -11.89 1.97 4.12
C TYR A 410 -12.76 0.72 4.29
N LEU A 411 -13.90 0.84 4.95
CA LEU A 411 -14.86 -0.24 5.11
C LEU A 411 -15.39 -0.77 3.77
N ASN A 412 -15.72 0.14 2.84
CA ASN A 412 -16.17 -0.22 1.49
C ASN A 412 -15.11 -0.97 0.69
N ARG A 413 -13.83 -0.75 0.99
CA ARG A 413 -12.68 -1.44 0.38
C ARG A 413 -12.31 -2.75 1.08
N GLY A 414 -13.02 -3.11 2.16
CA GLY A 414 -12.71 -4.29 2.96
C GLY A 414 -11.51 -4.13 3.89
N LEU A 415 -10.97 -2.92 4.05
CA LEU A 415 -9.90 -2.57 4.98
C LEU A 415 -10.48 -2.41 6.39
N LEU A 416 -10.89 -3.55 6.97
CA LEU A 416 -11.71 -3.57 8.18
C LEU A 416 -10.98 -3.01 9.40
N LEU A 417 -9.66 -3.24 9.50
CA LEU A 417 -8.87 -2.79 10.63
C LEU A 417 -8.63 -1.27 10.61
N GLU A 418 -8.35 -0.73 9.44
CA GLU A 418 -8.19 0.71 9.22
C GLU A 418 -9.51 1.44 9.47
N ALA A 419 -10.62 0.88 8.99
CA ALA A 419 -11.95 1.40 9.24
C ALA A 419 -12.28 1.37 10.74
N ASP A 420 -12.03 0.25 11.43
CA ASP A 420 -12.24 0.10 12.87
C ASP A 420 -11.50 1.19 13.66
N ARG A 421 -10.22 1.37 13.38
CA ARG A 421 -9.39 2.38 14.05
C ARG A 421 -9.91 3.80 13.87
N LEU A 422 -10.33 4.16 12.66
CA LEU A 422 -10.85 5.50 12.39
C LEU A 422 -12.24 5.71 13.01
N TYR A 423 -13.12 4.71 12.98
CA TYR A 423 -14.41 4.80 13.67
C TYR A 423 -14.25 4.91 15.19
N LEU A 424 -13.35 4.13 15.80
CA LEU A 424 -13.03 4.26 17.23
C LEU A 424 -12.48 5.65 17.57
N SER A 425 -11.63 6.20 16.70
CA SER A 425 -11.13 7.58 16.86
C SER A 425 -12.25 8.61 16.72
N ALA A 426 -13.21 8.39 15.82
CA ALA A 426 -14.38 9.25 15.66
C ALA A 426 -15.25 9.25 16.93
N VAL A 427 -15.59 8.07 17.47
CA VAL A 427 -16.36 7.91 18.72
C VAL A 427 -15.62 8.52 19.92
N ALA A 428 -14.29 8.34 20.00
CA ALA A 428 -13.48 8.96 21.04
C ALA A 428 -13.42 10.49 20.94
N THR A 429 -13.56 11.04 19.72
CA THR A 429 -13.58 12.48 19.46
C THR A 429 -14.95 13.08 19.79
N ASP A 430 -16.03 12.41 19.36
CA ASP A 430 -17.42 12.78 19.64
C ASP A 430 -18.29 11.53 19.60
N SER A 431 -18.72 11.09 20.78
CA SER A 431 -19.58 9.90 20.92
C SER A 431 -21.03 10.12 20.47
N ALA A 432 -21.41 11.34 20.08
CA ALA A 432 -22.76 11.64 19.60
C ALA A 432 -22.90 11.51 18.06
N VAL A 433 -21.86 11.07 17.36
CA VAL A 433 -21.90 10.88 15.90
C VAL A 433 -22.42 9.48 15.57
N ALA A 434 -23.69 9.40 15.19
CA ALA A 434 -24.40 8.13 14.90
C ALA A 434 -23.74 7.32 13.78
N GLU A 435 -23.17 7.98 12.76
CA GLU A 435 -22.46 7.35 11.64
C GLU A 435 -21.22 6.58 12.09
N ALA A 436 -20.53 7.04 13.13
CA ALA A 436 -19.36 6.35 13.68
C ALA A 436 -19.75 5.01 14.34
N HIS A 437 -20.82 5.03 15.15
CA HIS A 437 -21.38 3.82 15.75
C HIS A 437 -21.96 2.86 14.72
N THR A 438 -22.63 3.39 13.68
CA THR A 438 -23.13 2.57 12.55
C THR A 438 -21.97 1.87 11.85
N GLY A 439 -20.90 2.59 11.55
CA GLY A 439 -19.73 2.01 10.91
C GLY A 439 -19.03 0.96 11.77
N LEU A 440 -18.91 1.18 13.10
CA LEU A 440 -18.40 0.16 14.02
C LEU A 440 -19.29 -1.08 14.03
N ALA A 441 -20.62 -0.91 14.01
CA ALA A 441 -21.55 -2.02 13.93
C ALA A 441 -21.31 -2.88 12.68
N GLU A 442 -21.13 -2.25 11.52
CA GLU A 442 -20.82 -2.95 10.27
C GLU A 442 -19.45 -3.66 10.32
N VAL A 443 -18.43 -3.03 10.89
CA VAL A 443 -17.11 -3.68 11.07
C VAL A 443 -17.24 -4.90 11.97
N ARG A 444 -17.91 -4.78 13.13
CA ARG A 444 -18.11 -5.88 14.09
C ARG A 444 -18.92 -7.03 13.48
N GLU A 445 -19.95 -6.71 12.69
CA GLU A 445 -20.72 -7.73 11.96
C GLU A 445 -19.82 -8.51 11.00
N ARG A 446 -19.03 -7.81 10.16
CA ARG A 446 -18.14 -8.43 9.17
C ARG A 446 -17.00 -9.23 9.81
N THR A 447 -16.64 -8.91 11.04
CA THR A 447 -15.60 -9.63 11.80
C THR A 447 -16.18 -10.76 12.68
N GLY A 448 -17.49 -10.98 12.63
CA GLY A 448 -18.17 -12.07 13.35
C GLY A 448 -18.51 -11.78 14.80
N ASP A 449 -18.20 -10.58 15.31
CA ASP A 449 -18.61 -10.15 16.66
C ASP A 449 -20.03 -9.59 16.65
N GLY A 450 -21.01 -10.48 16.54
CA GLY A 450 -22.42 -10.10 16.48
C GLY A 450 -22.95 -9.41 17.75
N ALA A 451 -22.35 -9.67 18.91
CA ALA A 451 -22.75 -9.03 20.16
C ALA A 451 -22.31 -7.56 20.20
N ALA A 452 -21.05 -7.28 19.86
CA ALA A 452 -20.55 -5.91 19.75
C ALA A 452 -21.25 -5.16 18.63
N ALA A 453 -21.48 -5.80 17.46
CA ALA A 453 -22.22 -5.21 16.35
C ALA A 453 -23.62 -4.75 16.76
N ARG A 454 -24.34 -5.56 17.51
CA ARG A 454 -25.68 -5.22 18.03
C ARG A 454 -25.64 -4.04 18.99
N ASN A 455 -24.66 -3.99 19.89
CA ASN A 455 -24.49 -2.89 20.84
C ASN A 455 -24.22 -1.57 20.11
N GLU A 456 -23.31 -1.56 19.15
CA GLU A 456 -22.98 -0.37 18.38
C GLU A 456 -24.15 0.08 17.49
N ALA A 457 -24.88 -0.85 16.85
CA ALA A 457 -26.08 -0.52 16.09
C ALA A 457 -27.17 0.13 16.96
N HIS A 458 -27.39 -0.39 18.17
CA HIS A 458 -28.32 0.24 19.11
C HIS A 458 -27.84 1.61 19.57
N ALA A 459 -26.54 1.79 19.84
CA ALA A 459 -25.97 3.08 20.19
C ALA A 459 -26.21 4.11 19.07
N ALA A 460 -25.97 3.73 17.82
CA ALA A 460 -26.25 4.57 16.65
C ALA A 460 -27.73 4.99 16.60
N LEU A 461 -28.66 4.04 16.77
CA LEU A 461 -30.10 4.29 16.68
C LEU A 461 -30.66 5.11 17.86
N GLN A 462 -29.98 5.10 19.02
CA GLN A 462 -30.30 6.01 20.12
C GLN A 462 -29.95 7.46 19.81
N LEU A 463 -28.96 7.69 18.97
CA LEU A 463 -28.53 9.02 18.55
C LEU A 463 -29.35 9.56 17.38
N ALA A 464 -29.50 8.76 16.32
CA ALA A 464 -30.29 9.11 15.14
C ALA A 464 -30.73 7.85 14.37
N PRO A 465 -31.86 7.90 13.67
CA PRO A 465 -32.27 6.82 12.76
C PRO A 465 -31.25 6.65 11.63
N GLN A 466 -30.71 5.42 11.49
CA GLN A 466 -29.71 5.07 10.51
C GLN A 466 -30.13 3.82 9.74
N VAL A 467 -30.20 3.89 8.40
CA VAL A 467 -30.57 2.76 7.53
C VAL A 467 -29.64 1.58 7.76
N ASP A 468 -28.33 1.83 7.70
CA ASP A 468 -27.30 0.78 7.78
C ASP A 468 -27.30 0.11 9.17
N ALA A 469 -27.56 0.85 10.25
CA ALA A 469 -27.68 0.28 11.60
C ALA A 469 -28.87 -0.69 11.73
N TYR A 470 -30.03 -0.36 11.16
CA TYR A 470 -31.16 -1.29 11.09
C TYR A 470 -30.85 -2.50 10.22
N LEU A 471 -30.10 -2.35 9.13
CA LEU A 471 -29.69 -3.47 8.27
C LEU A 471 -28.70 -4.40 8.97
N VAL A 472 -27.80 -3.89 9.79
CA VAL A 472 -26.93 -4.71 10.65
C VAL A 472 -27.78 -5.54 11.61
N LEU A 473 -28.71 -4.91 12.33
CA LEU A 473 -29.61 -5.63 13.24
C LEU A 473 -30.42 -6.71 12.51
N ALA A 474 -30.99 -6.38 11.35
CA ALA A 474 -31.78 -7.31 10.55
C ALA A 474 -30.96 -8.52 10.09
N ARG A 475 -29.72 -8.34 9.65
CA ARG A 475 -28.83 -9.46 9.25
C ARG A 475 -28.45 -10.32 10.44
N LEU A 476 -28.16 -9.72 11.60
CA LEU A 476 -27.87 -10.44 12.84
C LEU A 476 -29.09 -11.25 13.34
N ASP A 477 -30.29 -10.69 13.24
CA ASP A 477 -31.51 -11.39 13.61
C ASP A 477 -31.83 -12.53 12.65
N LEU A 478 -31.63 -12.31 11.35
CA LEU A 478 -31.76 -13.35 10.33
C LEU A 478 -30.80 -14.52 10.57
N ALA A 479 -29.52 -14.22 10.87
CA ALA A 479 -28.51 -15.23 11.20
C ALA A 479 -28.88 -16.04 12.46
N ALA A 480 -29.60 -15.42 13.42
CA ALA A 480 -30.09 -16.06 14.62
C ALA A 480 -31.46 -16.76 14.41
N ASN A 481 -32.03 -16.74 13.20
CA ASN A 481 -33.37 -17.22 12.86
C ASN A 481 -34.52 -16.47 13.57
N HIS A 482 -34.31 -15.23 13.96
CA HIS A 482 -35.30 -14.32 14.53
C HIS A 482 -36.00 -13.54 13.40
N TRP A 483 -36.88 -14.21 12.67
CA TRP A 483 -37.49 -13.71 11.43
C TRP A 483 -38.36 -12.46 11.63
N ASP A 484 -39.12 -12.40 12.72
CA ASP A 484 -40.00 -11.27 13.00
C ASP A 484 -39.24 -10.01 13.36
N GLU A 485 -38.18 -10.14 14.14
CA GLU A 485 -37.26 -9.04 14.49
C GLU A 485 -36.49 -8.54 13.25
N ALA A 486 -35.98 -9.46 12.41
CA ALA A 486 -35.32 -9.12 11.15
C ALA A 486 -36.26 -8.31 10.25
N LEU A 487 -37.54 -8.77 10.11
CA LEU A 487 -38.55 -8.09 9.32
C LEU A 487 -38.90 -6.70 9.89
N HIS A 488 -38.97 -6.58 11.22
CA HIS A 488 -39.18 -5.30 11.89
C HIS A 488 -38.07 -4.30 11.55
N ASN A 489 -36.81 -4.72 11.67
CA ASN A 489 -35.66 -3.89 11.40
C ASN A 489 -35.56 -3.47 9.91
N VAL A 490 -35.85 -4.38 8.97
CA VAL A 490 -35.87 -4.03 7.54
C VAL A 490 -36.99 -3.02 7.24
N ARG A 491 -38.17 -3.16 7.85
CA ARG A 491 -39.27 -2.18 7.70
C ARG A 491 -38.84 -0.79 8.20
N ALA A 492 -38.18 -0.74 9.36
CA ALA A 492 -37.67 0.51 9.91
C ALA A 492 -36.63 1.16 8.95
N ALA A 493 -35.74 0.37 8.38
CA ALA A 493 -34.78 0.87 7.35
C ALA A 493 -35.52 1.45 6.13
N LEU A 494 -36.55 0.76 5.61
CA LEU A 494 -37.35 1.19 4.47
C LEU A 494 -38.24 2.42 4.75
N GLN A 495 -38.59 2.66 6.03
CA GLN A 495 -39.27 3.89 6.43
C GLN A 495 -38.34 5.12 6.31
N ILE A 496 -37.04 4.95 6.51
CA ILE A 496 -36.05 6.03 6.36
C ILE A 496 -35.70 6.22 4.87
N ASP A 497 -35.38 5.13 4.17
CA ASP A 497 -35.11 5.13 2.73
C ASP A 497 -35.87 4.00 2.02
N SER A 498 -37.00 4.33 1.45
CA SER A 498 -37.86 3.39 0.71
C SER A 498 -37.25 2.84 -0.58
N LYS A 499 -36.12 3.42 -1.03
CA LYS A 499 -35.37 3.01 -2.24
C LYS A 499 -34.10 2.27 -1.90
N SER A 500 -33.78 2.04 -0.65
CA SER A 500 -32.59 1.31 -0.24
C SER A 500 -32.57 -0.09 -0.86
N LYS A 501 -31.65 -0.28 -1.81
CA LYS A 501 -31.49 -1.56 -2.53
C LYS A 501 -31.16 -2.70 -1.54
N ALA A 502 -30.26 -2.46 -0.59
CA ALA A 502 -29.86 -3.43 0.40
C ALA A 502 -31.04 -3.84 1.31
N ALA A 503 -31.90 -2.88 1.71
CA ALA A 503 -33.09 -3.17 2.49
C ALA A 503 -34.12 -3.99 1.70
N LEU A 504 -34.33 -3.67 0.42
CA LEU A 504 -35.25 -4.42 -0.46
C LEU A 504 -34.76 -5.85 -0.73
N GLU A 505 -33.47 -6.03 -0.97
CA GLU A 505 -32.88 -7.36 -1.14
C GLU A 505 -33.00 -8.21 0.13
N LEU A 506 -32.73 -7.64 1.28
CA LEU A 506 -32.85 -8.32 2.57
C LEU A 506 -34.33 -8.66 2.89
N TRP A 507 -35.27 -7.76 2.54
CA TRP A 507 -36.70 -8.04 2.63
C TRP A 507 -37.08 -9.27 1.83
N GLN A 508 -36.67 -9.35 0.57
CA GLN A 508 -36.96 -10.49 -0.31
C GLN A 508 -36.37 -11.80 0.24
N GLN A 509 -35.18 -11.76 0.84
CA GLN A 509 -34.58 -12.94 1.47
C GLN A 509 -35.37 -13.42 2.66
N ILE A 510 -35.88 -12.50 3.51
CA ILE A 510 -36.68 -12.82 4.67
C ILE A 510 -38.02 -13.43 4.23
N GLU A 511 -38.72 -12.88 3.24
CA GLU A 511 -39.97 -13.43 2.71
C GLU A 511 -39.79 -14.82 2.09
N ALA A 512 -38.72 -15.04 1.33
CA ALA A 512 -38.42 -16.34 0.74
C ALA A 512 -38.08 -17.41 1.80
N GLY A 513 -37.36 -17.05 2.86
CA GLY A 513 -37.00 -17.97 3.94
C GLY A 513 -38.12 -18.23 4.96
N GLY A 514 -38.90 -17.21 5.30
CA GLY A 514 -40.01 -17.31 6.22
C GLY A 514 -41.23 -18.10 5.66
N GLY A 515 -41.35 -18.15 4.33
CA GLY A 515 -42.45 -18.92 3.67
C GLY A 515 -42.26 -20.43 3.67
N GLN A 516 -41.10 -20.96 4.01
CA GLN A 516 -40.81 -22.40 4.06
C GLN A 516 -41.10 -23.06 5.44
N LYS A 517 -41.51 -22.28 6.44
CA LYS A 517 -41.76 -22.76 7.82
C LYS A 517 -43.23 -22.57 8.31
N LYS A 518 -44.17 -22.34 7.38
CA LYS A 518 -45.62 -22.39 7.71
C LYS A 518 -46.28 -23.64 7.21
#